data_e6436f7b0a4504d78386983c7047af2a
#
_entry.id   e6436f7b0a4504d78386983c7047af2a
#
_cell.length_a   1.000
_cell.length_b   1.000
_cell.length_c   1.000
_cell.angle_alpha   90.00
_cell.angle_beta   90.00
_cell.angle_gamma   90.00
#
_symmetry.space_group_name_H-M   'P 1'
#
loop_
_entity.id
_entity.type
_entity.pdbx_description
1 polymer ?
#
loop_
_entity_poly.entity_id
_entity_poly.type
_entity_poly.pdbx_seq_one_letter_code
_entity_poly.pdbx_strand_id
1 'polypeptide(L)'
;YLRYFKLTKGDSCHYLFNYKDIIKDITLDDAMPITIQRNEQKLFYFNYKQGKAWGLLREDGQPIIAVQYDKPLEKVGYIHSDSTAYFIACKDNLFGLIDINNKIVLPFQYKNIQPTYLYNTIELTTDEGKQLYNMTKKQLALNLFYDNSSVSDRYLYLKRNGLETAVDCKHMQLLFPFKYNSILGLNDNEHFIVTIEGKTAVVNRQDKQLIPYGYDEIKVTNKPNLFIIKKENQYGIVNLKNKLVYGMTPYHIEAYNDHIELTNISTWETIKKLDYNLKEIK
;
A
#
# COMPACT_ATOMS: atom_id res chain seq x y z
N TYR A 1 -27.55 18.11 11.22
CA TYR A 1 -27.53 17.33 9.96
C TYR A 1 -27.39 18.30 8.79
N LEU A 2 -26.32 18.15 7.99
CA LEU A 2 -26.18 18.90 6.75
C LEU A 2 -27.29 18.44 5.79
N ARG A 3 -28.11 19.38 5.31
CA ARG A 3 -29.12 19.09 4.31
C ARG A 3 -28.80 19.96 3.10
N TYR A 4 -28.55 19.33 1.97
CA TYR A 4 -28.60 20.02 0.69
C TYR A 4 -29.58 19.27 -0.24
N PHE A 5 -30.23 19.99 -1.10
CA PHE A 5 -31.19 19.46 -2.06
C PHE A 5 -30.79 19.94 -3.45
N LYS A 6 -30.80 19.04 -4.40
CA LYS A 6 -30.66 19.37 -5.82
C LYS A 6 -32.07 19.45 -6.40
N LEU A 7 -32.40 20.58 -6.99
CA LEU A 7 -33.62 20.77 -7.76
C LEU A 7 -33.27 21.04 -9.22
N THR A 8 -33.92 20.35 -10.14
CA THR A 8 -33.76 20.58 -11.58
C THR A 8 -34.98 21.26 -12.13
N LYS A 9 -34.80 22.38 -12.79
CA LYS A 9 -35.91 23.13 -13.46
C LYS A 9 -35.42 23.49 -14.87
N GLY A 10 -35.94 22.77 -15.88
CA GLY A 10 -35.43 22.87 -17.26
C GLY A 10 -33.94 22.46 -17.32
N ASP A 11 -33.10 23.29 -17.94
CA ASP A 11 -31.67 23.06 -18.07
C ASP A 11 -30.84 23.57 -16.86
N SER A 12 -31.52 24.15 -15.83
CA SER A 12 -30.84 24.70 -14.65
C SER A 12 -30.90 23.75 -13.45
N CYS A 13 -29.79 23.61 -12.76
CA CYS A 13 -29.69 22.90 -11.49
C CYS A 13 -29.54 23.90 -10.35
N HIS A 14 -30.47 23.84 -9.40
CA HIS A 14 -30.44 24.62 -8.17
C HIS A 14 -30.01 23.74 -7.01
N TYR A 15 -29.09 24.22 -6.22
CA TYR A 15 -28.63 23.54 -5.01
C TYR A 15 -29.02 24.38 -3.79
N LEU A 16 -29.91 23.83 -2.95
CA LEU A 16 -30.32 24.45 -1.71
C LEU A 16 -29.45 23.95 -0.57
N PHE A 17 -28.72 24.85 0.03
CA PHE A 17 -27.90 24.58 1.21
C PHE A 17 -28.62 25.08 2.45
N ASN A 18 -28.90 24.20 3.40
CA ASN A 18 -29.51 24.59 4.70
C ASN A 18 -28.40 24.52 5.77
N TYR A 19 -27.93 25.67 6.19
CA TYR A 19 -26.96 25.82 7.27
C TYR A 19 -27.51 26.73 8.35
N LYS A 20 -27.67 26.17 9.57
CA LYS A 20 -28.23 26.91 10.72
C LYS A 20 -29.55 27.66 10.37
N ASP A 21 -30.48 26.96 9.74
CA ASP A 21 -31.78 27.46 9.30
C ASP A 21 -31.73 28.59 8.24
N ILE A 22 -30.57 28.86 7.67
CA ILE A 22 -30.46 29.77 6.52
C ILE A 22 -30.44 28.91 5.26
N ILE A 23 -31.41 29.09 4.40
CA ILE A 23 -31.48 28.44 3.09
C ILE A 23 -30.84 29.35 2.07
N LYS A 24 -29.85 28.82 1.35
CA LYS A 24 -29.19 29.50 0.26
C LYS A 24 -29.40 28.73 -1.04
N ASP A 25 -29.97 29.37 -2.03
CA ASP A 25 -30.18 28.86 -3.39
C ASP A 25 -29.00 29.29 -4.27
N ILE A 26 -28.31 28.31 -4.89
CA ILE A 26 -27.19 28.58 -5.77
C ILE A 26 -27.39 27.77 -7.04
N THR A 27 -27.29 28.43 -8.19
CA THR A 27 -27.29 27.75 -9.50
C THR A 27 -25.91 27.25 -9.83
N LEU A 28 -25.76 25.94 -10.01
CA LEU A 28 -24.51 25.24 -10.32
C LEU A 28 -24.78 24.20 -11.39
N ASP A 29 -23.76 23.87 -12.19
CA ASP A 29 -23.84 22.76 -13.13
C ASP A 29 -23.79 21.41 -12.42
N ASP A 30 -22.97 21.33 -11.36
CA ASP A 30 -22.89 20.13 -10.50
C ASP A 30 -22.36 20.48 -9.11
N ALA A 31 -22.65 19.64 -8.11
CA ALA A 31 -22.08 19.72 -6.77
C ALA A 31 -21.98 18.34 -6.12
N MET A 32 -20.83 18.06 -5.51
CA MET A 32 -20.52 16.80 -4.82
C MET A 32 -20.02 17.05 -3.40
N PRO A 33 -20.63 16.42 -2.37
CA PRO A 33 -20.22 16.63 -0.98
C PRO A 33 -18.84 16.01 -0.69
N ILE A 34 -18.05 16.70 0.12
CA ILE A 34 -16.80 16.22 0.71
C ILE A 34 -16.89 16.36 2.22
N THR A 35 -16.58 15.31 2.96
CA THR A 35 -16.47 15.36 4.41
C THR A 35 -15.00 15.28 4.83
N ILE A 36 -14.58 16.23 5.66
CA ILE A 36 -13.24 16.27 6.23
C ILE A 36 -13.37 16.08 7.75
N GLN A 37 -12.66 15.10 8.30
CA GLN A 37 -12.56 14.92 9.73
C GLN A 37 -11.44 15.84 10.26
N ARG A 38 -11.78 16.72 11.20
CA ARG A 38 -10.82 17.59 11.89
C ARG A 38 -11.01 17.40 13.39
N ASN A 39 -10.07 16.70 14.02
CA ASN A 39 -10.23 16.23 15.38
C ASN A 39 -11.55 15.42 15.52
N GLU A 40 -12.41 15.73 16.49
CA GLU A 40 -13.72 15.09 16.65
C GLU A 40 -14.84 15.70 15.79
N GLN A 41 -14.54 16.78 15.06
CA GLN A 41 -15.53 17.49 14.24
C GLN A 41 -15.49 17.03 12.78
N LYS A 42 -16.68 16.85 12.20
CA LYS A 42 -16.87 16.65 10.77
C LYS A 42 -17.15 18.00 10.12
N LEU A 43 -16.30 18.41 9.20
CA LEU A 43 -16.48 19.59 8.38
C LEU A 43 -17.00 19.16 7.01
N PHE A 44 -17.96 19.89 6.50
CA PHE A 44 -18.63 19.59 5.23
C PHE A 44 -18.27 20.65 4.21
N TYR A 45 -17.91 20.20 3.03
CA TYR A 45 -17.60 21.01 1.87
C TYR A 45 -18.28 20.42 0.64
N PHE A 46 -18.31 21.16 -0.46
CA PHE A 46 -18.84 20.68 -1.73
C PHE A 46 -17.86 21.05 -2.84
N ASN A 47 -17.45 20.06 -3.62
CA ASN A 47 -16.97 20.35 -4.95
C ASN A 47 -18.12 20.95 -5.74
N TYR A 48 -17.91 22.06 -6.43
CA TYR A 48 -18.91 22.65 -7.29
C TYR A 48 -18.35 22.92 -8.66
N LYS A 49 -19.22 22.82 -9.67
CA LYS A 49 -18.88 23.02 -11.07
C LYS A 49 -19.60 24.22 -11.63
N GLN A 50 -18.88 25.05 -12.38
CA GLN A 50 -19.45 26.07 -13.25
C GLN A 50 -18.70 26.03 -14.59
N GLY A 51 -19.42 25.85 -15.69
CA GLY A 51 -18.84 25.59 -17.00
C GLY A 51 -18.04 24.29 -17.01
N LYS A 52 -16.76 24.36 -17.35
CA LYS A 52 -15.88 23.19 -17.40
C LYS A 52 -15.00 23.03 -16.14
N ALA A 53 -15.05 23.99 -15.22
CA ALA A 53 -14.13 24.04 -14.09
C ALA A 53 -14.79 23.71 -12.76
N TRP A 54 -13.99 23.19 -11.82
CA TRP A 54 -14.37 22.82 -10.48
C TRP A 54 -13.71 23.74 -9.44
N GLY A 55 -14.42 23.95 -8.33
CA GLY A 55 -13.97 24.69 -7.17
C GLY A 55 -14.49 24.05 -5.88
N LEU A 56 -14.37 24.76 -4.74
CA LEU A 56 -14.80 24.27 -3.42
C LEU A 56 -15.70 25.30 -2.74
N LEU A 57 -16.87 24.84 -2.28
CA LEU A 57 -17.78 25.58 -1.41
C LEU A 57 -17.68 25.08 0.03
N ARG A 58 -17.90 25.97 0.96
CA ARG A 58 -18.19 25.66 2.36
C ARG A 58 -19.63 25.15 2.50
N GLU A 59 -19.97 24.55 3.62
CA GLU A 59 -21.32 24.00 3.92
C GLU A 59 -22.46 25.03 3.83
N ASP A 60 -22.15 26.33 3.97
CA ASP A 60 -23.13 27.42 3.81
C ASP A 60 -23.23 27.95 2.36
N GLY A 61 -22.59 27.27 1.41
CA GLY A 61 -22.59 27.65 -0.01
C GLY A 61 -21.66 28.82 -0.34
N GLN A 62 -20.77 29.24 0.57
CA GLN A 62 -19.76 30.28 0.25
C GLN A 62 -18.58 29.65 -0.49
N PRO A 63 -18.13 30.23 -1.61
CA PRO A 63 -16.92 29.78 -2.29
C PRO A 63 -15.67 29.96 -1.39
N ILE A 64 -14.89 28.90 -1.24
CA ILE A 64 -13.58 28.91 -0.61
C ILE A 64 -12.51 28.91 -1.69
N ILE A 65 -12.69 28.05 -2.70
CA ILE A 65 -11.81 27.97 -3.86
C ILE A 65 -12.67 28.23 -5.09
N ALA A 66 -12.35 29.27 -5.84
CA ALA A 66 -13.04 29.60 -7.09
C ALA A 66 -12.83 28.47 -8.13
N VAL A 67 -13.76 28.35 -9.07
CA VAL A 67 -13.68 27.34 -10.14
C VAL A 67 -12.48 27.61 -11.03
N GLN A 68 -11.57 26.65 -11.09
CA GLN A 68 -10.31 26.74 -11.85
C GLN A 68 -9.66 25.39 -12.15
N TYR A 69 -10.18 24.29 -11.64
CA TYR A 69 -9.61 22.96 -11.76
C TYR A 69 -10.37 22.12 -12.76
N ASP A 70 -9.69 21.22 -13.48
CA ASP A 70 -10.28 20.39 -14.53
C ASP A 70 -11.16 19.28 -13.97
N LYS A 71 -10.91 18.85 -12.72
CA LYS A 71 -11.60 17.76 -12.04
C LYS A 71 -12.05 18.18 -10.65
N PRO A 72 -13.02 17.48 -10.06
CA PRO A 72 -13.35 17.64 -8.65
C PRO A 72 -12.10 17.48 -7.79
N LEU A 73 -12.01 18.26 -6.74
CA LEU A 73 -10.93 18.16 -5.76
C LEU A 73 -11.10 16.86 -4.95
N GLU A 74 -10.03 16.09 -4.80
CA GLU A 74 -10.02 14.87 -4.01
C GLU A 74 -9.37 15.12 -2.65
N LYS A 75 -10.05 14.74 -1.60
CA LYS A 75 -9.52 14.87 -0.24
C LYS A 75 -8.35 13.90 -0.03
N VAL A 76 -7.24 14.39 0.50
CA VAL A 76 -6.18 13.54 1.01
C VAL A 76 -6.59 13.01 2.39
N GLY A 77 -6.82 11.68 2.51
CA GLY A 77 -7.22 11.05 3.76
C GLY A 77 -6.06 10.94 4.77
N TYR A 78 -6.39 10.86 6.08
CA TYR A 78 -5.48 10.48 7.18
C TYR A 78 -4.29 11.40 7.50
N ILE A 79 -4.38 12.72 7.32
CA ILE A 79 -3.38 13.65 7.85
C ILE A 79 -3.86 14.12 9.24
N HIS A 80 -3.25 13.57 10.31
CA HIS A 80 -3.67 13.87 11.69
C HIS A 80 -2.89 15.01 12.35
N SER A 81 -1.75 15.43 11.83
CA SER A 81 -0.82 16.31 12.55
C SER A 81 -1.00 17.79 12.28
N ASP A 82 -1.87 18.13 11.33
CA ASP A 82 -2.00 19.49 10.84
C ASP A 82 -3.49 19.82 10.75
N SER A 83 -3.88 20.97 11.27
CA SER A 83 -5.27 21.43 11.23
C SER A 83 -5.72 21.86 9.82
N THR A 84 -4.86 21.68 8.82
CA THR A 84 -5.08 22.08 7.43
C THR A 84 -5.60 20.91 6.60
N ALA A 85 -6.68 21.13 5.85
CA ALA A 85 -7.16 20.18 4.88
C ALA A 85 -6.39 20.32 3.56
N TYR A 86 -6.01 19.18 2.98
CA TYR A 86 -5.30 19.11 1.71
C TYR A 86 -6.14 18.40 0.66
N PHE A 87 -6.00 18.85 -0.58
CA PHE A 87 -6.73 18.33 -1.71
C PHE A 87 -5.79 18.05 -2.88
N ILE A 88 -6.01 16.94 -3.53
CA ILE A 88 -5.45 16.67 -4.85
C ILE A 88 -6.30 17.43 -5.85
N ALA A 89 -5.67 18.25 -6.66
CA ALA A 89 -6.30 19.04 -7.70
C ALA A 89 -5.68 18.74 -9.06
N CYS A 90 -6.46 18.86 -10.14
CA CYS A 90 -6.02 18.65 -11.50
C CYS A 90 -6.11 19.99 -12.27
N LYS A 91 -5.03 20.39 -12.90
CA LYS A 91 -4.96 21.56 -13.76
C LYS A 91 -4.12 21.28 -14.99
N ASP A 92 -4.62 21.60 -16.17
CA ASP A 92 -3.98 21.30 -17.47
C ASP A 92 -3.62 19.80 -17.60
N ASN A 93 -4.52 18.91 -17.14
CA ASN A 93 -4.37 17.45 -17.06
C ASN A 93 -3.22 16.95 -16.16
N LEU A 94 -2.57 17.81 -15.38
CA LEU A 94 -1.57 17.44 -14.39
C LEU A 94 -2.12 17.61 -12.97
N PHE A 95 -1.68 16.72 -12.09
CA PHE A 95 -2.10 16.73 -10.69
C PHE A 95 -1.09 17.49 -9.84
N GLY A 96 -1.64 18.22 -8.87
CA GLY A 96 -0.91 18.92 -7.83
C GLY A 96 -1.61 18.74 -6.48
N LEU A 97 -0.99 19.23 -5.42
CA LEU A 97 -1.55 19.24 -4.08
C LEU A 97 -1.74 20.69 -3.64
N ILE A 98 -2.93 21.00 -3.13
CA ILE A 98 -3.27 22.33 -2.58
C ILE A 98 -3.78 22.19 -1.15
N ASP A 99 -3.69 23.25 -0.36
CA ASP A 99 -4.38 23.33 0.93
C ASP A 99 -5.78 23.97 0.77
N ILE A 100 -6.55 24.02 1.86
CA ILE A 100 -7.91 24.60 1.92
C ILE A 100 -7.94 26.08 1.53
N ASN A 101 -6.82 26.80 1.64
CA ASN A 101 -6.69 28.20 1.25
C ASN A 101 -6.22 28.36 -0.19
N ASN A 102 -6.23 27.28 -0.96
CA ASN A 102 -5.77 27.23 -2.36
C ASN A 102 -4.26 27.50 -2.54
N LYS A 103 -3.46 27.33 -1.48
CA LYS A 103 -2.00 27.43 -1.58
C LYS A 103 -1.45 26.13 -2.18
N ILE A 104 -0.61 26.25 -3.19
CA ILE A 104 0.06 25.12 -3.82
C ILE A 104 1.09 24.55 -2.84
N VAL A 105 0.94 23.26 -2.53
CA VAL A 105 1.84 22.46 -1.67
C VAL A 105 2.78 21.63 -2.52
N LEU A 106 2.23 20.99 -3.58
CA LEU A 106 3.00 20.34 -4.64
C LEU A 106 2.58 20.93 -6.00
N PRO A 107 3.53 21.24 -6.88
CA PRO A 107 3.21 21.82 -8.19
C PRO A 107 2.39 20.86 -9.06
N PHE A 108 1.68 21.43 -10.05
CA PHE A 108 0.92 20.66 -11.05
C PHE A 108 1.89 20.10 -12.10
N GLN A 109 2.47 18.94 -11.81
CA GLN A 109 3.46 18.29 -12.66
C GLN A 109 3.36 16.76 -12.64
N TYR A 110 2.49 16.20 -11.81
CA TYR A 110 2.36 14.77 -11.65
C TYR A 110 1.27 14.20 -12.57
N LYS A 111 1.51 13.01 -13.12
CA LYS A 111 0.50 12.27 -13.90
C LYS A 111 -0.65 11.76 -13.04
N ASN A 112 -0.37 11.49 -11.78
CA ASN A 112 -1.34 11.10 -10.78
C ASN A 112 -0.79 11.38 -9.38
N ILE A 113 -1.69 11.64 -8.43
CA ILE A 113 -1.43 11.68 -7.00
C ILE A 113 -2.53 10.87 -6.34
N GLN A 114 -2.17 9.97 -5.42
CA GLN A 114 -3.16 9.19 -4.68
C GLN A 114 -2.74 8.97 -3.23
N PRO A 115 -3.68 8.94 -2.28
CA PRO A 115 -3.42 8.52 -0.92
C PRO A 115 -2.90 7.09 -0.87
N THR A 116 -2.06 6.77 0.12
CA THR A 116 -1.60 5.41 0.38
C THR A 116 -2.18 4.87 1.68
N TYR A 117 -2.01 3.58 1.94
CA TYR A 117 -2.33 2.98 3.25
C TYR A 117 -1.31 3.34 4.34
N LEU A 118 -0.17 3.96 3.97
CA LEU A 118 0.84 4.41 4.91
C LEU A 118 0.42 5.74 5.52
N TYR A 119 0.61 5.85 6.83
CA TYR A 119 0.26 7.05 7.57
C TYR A 119 0.93 8.31 7.01
N ASN A 120 0.11 9.35 6.76
CA ASN A 120 0.55 10.64 6.23
C ASN A 120 1.39 10.57 4.93
N THR A 121 1.12 9.60 4.08
CA THR A 121 1.90 9.39 2.86
C THR A 121 0.98 9.38 1.65
N ILE A 122 1.42 10.03 0.57
CA ILE A 122 0.79 9.97 -0.75
C ILE A 122 1.77 9.43 -1.78
N GLU A 123 1.25 8.79 -2.80
CA GLU A 123 2.01 8.32 -3.96
C GLU A 123 1.92 9.34 -5.09
N LEU A 124 3.06 9.71 -5.63
CA LEU A 124 3.23 10.63 -6.75
C LEU A 124 3.64 9.84 -7.98
N THR A 125 2.93 9.96 -9.07
CA THR A 125 3.27 9.31 -10.36
C THR A 125 3.88 10.33 -11.32
N THR A 126 5.06 10.02 -11.84
CA THR A 126 5.80 10.82 -12.83
C THR A 126 6.06 10.01 -14.11
N ASP A 127 6.81 10.56 -15.06
CA ASP A 127 7.30 9.81 -16.22
C ASP A 127 8.33 8.74 -15.86
N GLU A 128 9.11 8.97 -14.80
CA GLU A 128 10.18 8.07 -14.35
C GLU A 128 9.69 6.93 -13.46
N GLY A 129 8.42 6.99 -13.02
CA GLY A 129 7.82 6.03 -12.10
C GLY A 129 7.11 6.71 -10.94
N LYS A 130 6.91 5.96 -9.87
CA LYS A 130 6.21 6.39 -8.67
C LYS A 130 7.19 6.73 -7.55
N GLN A 131 6.79 7.68 -6.71
CA GLN A 131 7.52 8.11 -5.51
C GLN A 131 6.57 8.25 -4.33
N LEU A 132 7.09 8.10 -3.12
CA LEU A 132 6.34 8.33 -1.88
C LEU A 132 6.69 9.70 -1.30
N TYR A 133 5.66 10.50 -1.01
CA TYR A 133 5.80 11.80 -0.36
C TYR A 133 5.19 11.78 1.04
N ASN A 134 5.98 12.20 2.02
CA ASN A 134 5.53 12.32 3.41
C ASN A 134 4.93 13.71 3.64
N MET A 135 3.64 13.75 3.90
CA MET A 135 2.86 14.99 4.07
C MET A 135 3.26 15.77 5.32
N THR A 136 3.65 15.09 6.39
CA THR A 136 4.08 15.74 7.64
C THR A 136 5.44 16.39 7.50
N LYS A 137 6.40 15.66 6.91
CA LYS A 137 7.76 16.16 6.70
C LYS A 137 7.88 17.07 5.47
N LYS A 138 6.86 17.11 4.62
CA LYS A 138 6.81 17.87 3.35
C LYS A 138 7.99 17.57 2.42
N GLN A 139 8.37 16.28 2.33
CA GLN A 139 9.47 15.81 1.49
C GLN A 139 9.21 14.38 1.00
N LEU A 140 10.00 13.92 0.04
CA LEU A 140 9.97 12.52 -0.37
C LEU A 140 10.30 11.63 0.83
N ALA A 141 9.50 10.58 1.02
CA ALA A 141 9.72 9.60 2.08
C ALA A 141 10.95 8.72 1.79
N LEU A 142 11.17 8.43 0.51
CA LEU A 142 12.32 7.72 -0.03
C LEU A 142 12.77 8.42 -1.32
N ASN A 143 14.07 8.61 -1.48
CA ASN A 143 14.62 9.21 -2.70
C ASN A 143 14.87 8.13 -3.76
N LEU A 144 13.79 7.51 -4.25
CA LEU A 144 13.85 6.49 -5.29
C LEU A 144 12.54 6.45 -6.08
N PHE A 145 12.62 5.89 -7.30
CA PHE A 145 11.46 5.58 -8.12
C PHE A 145 11.16 4.08 -8.09
N TYR A 146 9.88 3.73 -8.24
CA TYR A 146 9.41 2.36 -8.36
C TYR A 146 8.22 2.28 -9.33
N ASP A 147 7.92 1.08 -9.82
CA ASP A 147 6.82 0.86 -10.77
C ASP A 147 5.54 0.44 -10.03
N ASN A 148 5.69 -0.47 -9.08
CA ASN A 148 4.59 -1.03 -8.31
C ASN A 148 4.96 -1.17 -6.82
N SER A 149 3.93 -1.20 -5.98
CA SER A 149 4.08 -1.42 -4.54
C SER A 149 3.03 -2.38 -4.00
N SER A 150 3.38 -3.11 -2.96
CA SER A 150 2.46 -3.88 -2.14
C SER A 150 2.82 -3.72 -0.67
N VAL A 151 1.82 -3.77 0.21
CA VAL A 151 2.01 -3.59 1.66
C VAL A 151 1.63 -4.88 2.37
N SER A 152 2.46 -5.33 3.29
CA SER A 152 2.09 -6.25 4.35
C SER A 152 2.30 -5.56 5.70
N ASP A 153 1.82 -6.14 6.80
CA ASP A 153 1.70 -5.50 8.13
C ASP A 153 2.84 -4.54 8.52
N ARG A 154 4.08 -4.90 8.21
CA ARG A 154 5.26 -4.11 8.60
C ARG A 154 6.06 -3.58 7.43
N TYR A 155 5.97 -4.22 6.28
CA TYR A 155 6.84 -3.93 5.15
C TYR A 155 6.06 -3.41 3.95
N LEU A 156 6.65 -2.43 3.28
CA LEU A 156 6.27 -2.02 1.94
C LEU A 156 7.26 -2.66 0.97
N TYR A 157 6.75 -3.44 0.05
CA TYR A 157 7.52 -4.02 -1.03
C TYR A 157 7.40 -3.11 -2.24
N LEU A 158 8.53 -2.69 -2.79
CA LEU A 158 8.60 -1.86 -3.99
C LEU A 158 9.23 -2.68 -5.11
N LYS A 159 8.69 -2.53 -6.31
CA LYS A 159 9.18 -3.20 -7.51
C LYS A 159 9.62 -2.19 -8.54
N ARG A 160 10.81 -2.36 -9.11
CA ARG A 160 11.35 -1.57 -10.21
C ARG A 160 12.07 -2.46 -11.22
N ASN A 161 11.72 -2.33 -12.50
CA ASN A 161 12.31 -3.14 -13.58
C ASN A 161 12.28 -4.66 -13.30
N GLY A 162 11.19 -5.15 -12.70
CA GLY A 162 11.02 -6.57 -12.37
C GLY A 162 11.70 -7.02 -11.08
N LEU A 163 12.54 -6.18 -10.44
CA LEU A 163 13.23 -6.48 -9.18
C LEU A 163 12.55 -5.81 -7.98
N GLU A 164 12.61 -6.48 -6.85
CA GLU A 164 11.95 -6.07 -5.61
C GLU A 164 12.96 -5.63 -4.54
N THR A 165 12.46 -4.76 -3.68
CA THR A 165 13.07 -4.38 -2.40
C THR A 165 12.01 -4.34 -1.31
N ALA A 166 12.42 -4.35 -0.04
CA ALA A 166 11.56 -4.14 1.12
C ALA A 166 11.94 -2.87 1.86
N VAL A 167 10.93 -2.16 2.35
CA VAL A 167 11.04 -0.97 3.18
C VAL A 167 10.39 -1.25 4.53
N ASP A 168 11.08 -0.97 5.62
CA ASP A 168 10.48 -0.95 6.96
C ASP A 168 9.55 0.26 7.07
N CYS A 169 8.23 0.03 7.13
CA CYS A 169 7.22 1.10 7.19
C CYS A 169 7.34 1.99 8.42
N LYS A 170 7.81 1.46 9.55
CA LYS A 170 7.95 2.22 10.80
C LYS A 170 9.02 3.31 10.70
N HIS A 171 10.14 2.99 10.04
CA HIS A 171 11.28 3.90 9.94
C HIS A 171 11.42 4.51 8.56
N MET A 172 10.62 4.05 7.57
CA MET A 172 10.77 4.37 6.15
C MET A 172 12.21 4.13 5.67
N GLN A 173 12.76 2.99 6.06
CA GLN A 173 14.12 2.59 5.75
C GLN A 173 14.13 1.47 4.72
N LEU A 174 14.88 1.67 3.65
CA LEU A 174 15.16 0.64 2.65
C LEU A 174 16.03 -0.46 3.29
N LEU A 175 15.59 -1.71 3.19
CA LEU A 175 16.31 -2.86 3.74
C LEU A 175 17.29 -3.47 2.75
N PHE A 176 16.93 -3.46 1.47
CA PHE A 176 17.71 -4.08 0.40
C PHE A 176 17.79 -3.14 -0.81
N PRO A 177 18.82 -3.25 -1.68
CA PRO A 177 18.74 -2.68 -3.02
C PRO A 177 17.68 -3.44 -3.86
N PHE A 178 17.26 -2.88 -5.00
CA PHE A 178 16.44 -3.60 -5.98
C PHE A 178 17.29 -4.69 -6.64
N LYS A 179 17.19 -5.92 -6.18
CA LYS A 179 17.99 -7.05 -6.69
C LYS A 179 17.29 -8.40 -6.66
N TYR A 180 16.17 -8.51 -5.94
CA TYR A 180 15.44 -9.76 -5.78
C TYR A 180 14.31 -9.88 -6.79
N ASN A 181 14.06 -11.06 -7.32
CA ASN A 181 12.88 -11.34 -8.14
C ASN A 181 11.61 -11.42 -7.28
N SER A 182 11.76 -11.88 -6.03
CA SER A 182 10.68 -11.85 -5.04
C SER A 182 11.24 -11.79 -3.62
N ILE A 183 10.46 -11.22 -2.71
CA ILE A 183 10.76 -11.09 -1.29
C ILE A 183 9.52 -11.49 -0.49
N LEU A 184 9.68 -12.37 0.48
CA LEU A 184 8.67 -12.75 1.45
C LEU A 184 9.21 -12.52 2.86
N GLY A 185 8.66 -11.54 3.57
CA GLY A 185 8.98 -11.32 4.99
C GLY A 185 8.40 -12.42 5.87
N LEU A 186 9.17 -12.88 6.85
CA LEU A 186 8.70 -13.88 7.80
C LEU A 186 8.01 -13.21 9.02
N ASN A 187 7.20 -13.99 9.73
CA ASN A 187 6.42 -13.51 10.88
C ASN A 187 7.27 -13.03 12.07
N ASP A 188 8.56 -13.39 12.10
CA ASP A 188 9.50 -12.91 13.13
C ASP A 188 9.97 -11.47 12.88
N ASN A 189 9.64 -10.88 11.74
CA ASN A 189 10.04 -9.54 11.31
C ASN A 189 11.56 -9.30 11.22
N GLU A 190 12.36 -10.36 11.18
CA GLU A 190 13.82 -10.29 11.11
C GLU A 190 14.38 -11.00 9.88
N HIS A 191 13.64 -11.97 9.33
CA HIS A 191 14.10 -12.80 8.24
C HIS A 191 13.20 -12.72 7.01
N PHE A 192 13.79 -12.98 5.86
CA PHE A 192 13.11 -12.93 4.56
C PHE A 192 13.53 -14.13 3.71
N ILE A 193 12.55 -14.75 3.06
CA ILE A 193 12.82 -15.64 1.93
C ILE A 193 12.95 -14.76 0.69
N VAL A 194 14.04 -14.89 -0.03
CA VAL A 194 14.33 -14.09 -1.22
C VAL A 194 14.67 -14.98 -2.40
N THR A 195 14.34 -14.53 -3.61
CA THR A 195 14.61 -15.29 -4.83
C THR A 195 15.46 -14.45 -5.79
N ILE A 196 16.50 -15.09 -6.34
CA ILE A 196 17.31 -14.56 -7.45
C ILE A 196 17.44 -15.66 -8.50
N GLU A 197 17.09 -15.36 -9.76
CA GLU A 197 17.25 -16.27 -10.91
C GLU A 197 16.70 -17.68 -10.65
N GLY A 198 15.52 -17.73 -10.01
CA GLY A 198 14.83 -19.01 -9.70
C GLY A 198 15.42 -19.79 -8.53
N LYS A 199 16.44 -19.28 -7.82
CA LYS A 199 16.98 -19.88 -6.61
C LYS A 199 16.61 -19.08 -5.38
N THR A 200 16.24 -19.78 -4.30
CA THR A 200 15.80 -19.18 -3.04
C THR A 200 16.87 -19.25 -1.95
N ALA A 201 16.81 -18.26 -1.09
CA ALA A 201 17.67 -18.13 0.09
C ALA A 201 16.88 -17.55 1.27
N VAL A 202 17.42 -17.63 2.48
CA VAL A 202 16.94 -16.86 3.63
C VAL A 202 17.99 -15.83 4.00
N VAL A 203 17.57 -14.57 4.11
CA VAL A 203 18.42 -13.45 4.53
C VAL A 203 17.84 -12.76 5.76
N ASN A 204 18.66 -12.05 6.52
CA ASN A 204 18.20 -11.18 7.59
C ASN A 204 17.98 -9.74 7.10
N ARG A 205 17.53 -8.83 8.00
CA ARG A 205 17.30 -7.41 7.70
C ARG A 205 18.53 -6.64 7.19
N GLN A 206 19.75 -7.13 7.47
CA GLN A 206 21.01 -6.56 6.99
C GLN A 206 21.48 -7.19 5.70
N ASP A 207 20.62 -7.94 5.01
CA ASP A 207 20.92 -8.64 3.78
C ASP A 207 22.00 -9.74 3.93
N LYS A 208 22.24 -10.18 5.15
CA LYS A 208 23.15 -11.29 5.42
C LYS A 208 22.45 -12.61 5.16
N GLN A 209 23.06 -13.41 4.32
CA GLN A 209 22.59 -14.74 3.95
C GLN A 209 22.74 -15.73 5.12
N LEU A 210 21.67 -16.40 5.49
CA LEU A 210 21.60 -17.42 6.55
C LEU A 210 21.43 -18.81 5.96
N ILE A 211 20.52 -18.97 4.99
CA ILE A 211 20.40 -20.15 4.14
C ILE A 211 20.82 -19.73 2.73
N PRO A 212 21.83 -20.39 2.11
CA PRO A 212 22.41 -19.95 0.86
C PRO A 212 21.48 -20.18 -0.34
N TYR A 213 21.71 -19.44 -1.43
CA TYR A 213 21.12 -19.75 -2.73
C TYR A 213 21.61 -21.12 -3.20
N GLY A 214 20.69 -21.94 -3.64
CA GLY A 214 21.00 -23.29 -4.09
C GLY A 214 19.79 -24.20 -4.03
N TYR A 215 18.73 -23.74 -3.39
CA TYR A 215 17.45 -24.40 -3.34
C TYR A 215 16.51 -23.83 -4.40
N ASP A 216 15.72 -24.70 -5.01
CA ASP A 216 14.67 -24.30 -5.97
C ASP A 216 13.50 -23.63 -5.25
N GLU A 217 13.24 -24.07 -4.01
CA GLU A 217 12.20 -23.54 -3.16
C GLU A 217 12.58 -23.65 -1.68
N ILE A 218 12.21 -22.66 -0.91
CA ILE A 218 12.25 -22.68 0.57
C ILE A 218 10.86 -22.27 1.06
N LYS A 219 10.25 -23.11 1.89
CA LYS A 219 8.96 -22.85 2.54
C LYS A 219 9.13 -22.75 4.05
N VAL A 220 8.36 -21.87 4.67
CA VAL A 220 8.26 -21.81 6.13
C VAL A 220 7.50 -23.01 6.68
N THR A 221 7.81 -23.37 7.92
CA THR A 221 6.95 -24.26 8.72
C THR A 221 6.30 -23.46 9.85
N ASN A 222 5.36 -24.07 10.56
CA ASN A 222 4.77 -23.45 11.75
C ASN A 222 5.72 -23.43 12.96
N LYS A 223 6.85 -24.12 12.88
CA LYS A 223 7.92 -24.03 13.88
C LYS A 223 8.95 -22.97 13.44
N PRO A 224 9.18 -21.92 14.25
CA PRO A 224 10.20 -20.93 13.96
C PRO A 224 11.57 -21.55 13.66
N ASN A 225 12.30 -20.95 12.72
CA ASN A 225 13.64 -21.38 12.32
C ASN A 225 13.74 -22.79 11.70
N LEU A 226 12.64 -23.34 11.23
CA LEU A 226 12.58 -24.62 10.54
C LEU A 226 11.98 -24.39 9.14
N PHE A 227 12.69 -24.83 8.10
CA PHE A 227 12.34 -24.58 6.70
C PHE A 227 12.32 -25.87 5.91
N ILE A 228 11.28 -26.06 5.10
CA ILE A 228 11.26 -27.09 4.07
C ILE A 228 12.03 -26.56 2.88
N ILE A 229 12.96 -27.34 2.37
CA ILE A 229 13.75 -27.04 1.18
C ILE A 229 13.43 -28.01 0.06
N LYS A 230 13.50 -27.53 -1.18
CA LYS A 230 13.43 -28.33 -2.39
C LYS A 230 14.69 -28.10 -3.22
N LYS A 231 15.30 -29.18 -3.70
CA LYS A 231 16.43 -29.14 -4.62
C LYS A 231 16.37 -30.37 -5.54
N GLU A 232 16.41 -30.14 -6.86
CA GLU A 232 16.42 -31.21 -7.86
C GLU A 232 15.34 -32.29 -7.63
N ASN A 233 14.09 -31.84 -7.35
CA ASN A 233 12.93 -32.68 -7.03
C ASN A 233 13.05 -33.53 -5.73
N GLN A 234 14.04 -33.25 -4.90
CA GLN A 234 14.11 -33.80 -3.54
C GLN A 234 13.76 -32.73 -2.52
N TYR A 235 13.17 -33.17 -1.43
CA TYR A 235 12.74 -32.33 -0.32
C TYR A 235 13.52 -32.68 0.93
N GLY A 236 13.75 -31.71 1.79
CA GLY A 236 14.39 -31.90 3.08
C GLY A 236 13.96 -30.81 4.05
N ILE A 237 14.45 -30.87 5.27
CA ILE A 237 14.20 -29.83 6.27
C ILE A 237 15.51 -29.32 6.82
N VAL A 238 15.70 -27.99 6.82
CA VAL A 238 16.85 -27.31 7.38
C VAL A 238 16.44 -26.37 8.50
N ASN A 239 17.39 -26.09 9.39
CA ASN A 239 17.22 -24.98 10.34
C ASN A 239 17.82 -23.66 9.79
N LEU A 240 17.63 -22.57 10.51
CA LEU A 240 18.14 -21.25 10.12
C LEU A 240 19.69 -21.18 9.97
N LYS A 241 20.43 -22.14 10.51
CA LYS A 241 21.89 -22.27 10.31
C LYS A 241 22.24 -23.11 9.08
N ASN A 242 21.28 -23.39 8.23
CA ASN A 242 21.39 -24.27 7.06
C ASN A 242 21.84 -25.70 7.40
N LYS A 243 21.61 -26.15 8.63
CA LYS A 243 21.87 -27.54 9.01
C LYS A 243 20.67 -28.40 8.60
N LEU A 244 20.92 -29.44 7.82
CA LEU A 244 19.92 -30.43 7.45
C LEU A 244 19.50 -31.20 8.72
N VAL A 245 18.25 -31.07 9.12
CA VAL A 245 17.66 -31.72 10.30
C VAL A 245 16.75 -32.89 9.93
N TYR A 246 16.27 -32.90 8.69
CA TYR A 246 15.64 -34.06 8.06
C TYR A 246 16.26 -34.24 6.66
N GLY A 247 16.74 -35.45 6.38
CA GLY A 247 17.50 -35.77 5.15
C GLY A 247 16.68 -35.57 3.87
N MET A 248 17.37 -35.42 2.76
CA MET A 248 16.74 -35.29 1.45
C MET A 248 15.96 -36.55 1.09
N THR A 249 14.76 -36.38 0.56
CA THR A 249 13.82 -37.46 0.21
C THR A 249 13.10 -37.13 -1.09
N PRO A 250 12.70 -38.11 -1.90
CA PRO A 250 11.87 -37.87 -3.09
C PRO A 250 10.41 -37.55 -2.74
N TYR A 251 10.00 -37.75 -1.49
CA TYR A 251 8.64 -37.45 -1.05
C TYR A 251 8.44 -35.97 -0.86
N HIS A 252 7.28 -35.46 -1.30
CA HIS A 252 6.88 -34.09 -1.03
C HIS A 252 6.71 -33.88 0.46
N ILE A 253 7.24 -32.79 0.98
CA ILE A 253 7.10 -32.42 2.39
C ILE A 253 6.22 -31.20 2.49
N GLU A 254 5.20 -31.26 3.34
CA GLU A 254 4.30 -30.15 3.65
C GLU A 254 4.11 -29.97 5.15
N ALA A 255 4.04 -28.72 5.59
CA ALA A 255 3.86 -28.37 6.99
C ALA A 255 2.40 -27.96 7.25
N TYR A 256 1.76 -28.61 8.21
CA TYR A 256 0.44 -28.31 8.73
C TYR A 256 0.55 -27.65 10.11
N ASN A 257 -0.57 -27.25 10.71
CA ASN A 257 -0.55 -26.52 11.99
C ASN A 257 0.15 -27.28 13.13
N ASP A 258 -0.01 -28.58 13.20
CA ASP A 258 0.43 -29.44 14.29
C ASP A 258 1.47 -30.50 13.88
N HIS A 259 1.66 -30.75 12.58
CA HIS A 259 2.55 -31.78 12.07
C HIS A 259 3.13 -31.45 10.69
N ILE A 260 4.03 -32.31 10.23
CA ILE A 260 4.63 -32.29 8.90
C ILE A 260 4.28 -33.61 8.21
N GLU A 261 3.80 -33.57 6.97
CA GLU A 261 3.51 -34.76 6.16
C GLU A 261 4.53 -34.96 5.06
N LEU A 262 4.87 -36.23 4.83
CA LEU A 262 5.59 -36.69 3.66
C LEU A 262 4.64 -37.47 2.76
N THR A 263 4.50 -37.05 1.51
CA THR A 263 3.54 -37.60 0.56
C THR A 263 4.24 -38.09 -0.69
N ASN A 264 3.84 -39.24 -1.19
CA ASN A 264 4.30 -39.70 -2.51
C ASN A 264 3.66 -38.83 -3.61
N ILE A 265 4.48 -38.20 -4.40
CA ILE A 265 4.00 -37.25 -5.45
C ILE A 265 3.14 -37.94 -6.53
N SER A 266 3.41 -39.23 -6.80
CA SER A 266 2.70 -40.00 -7.86
C SER A 266 1.37 -40.55 -7.41
N THR A 267 1.26 -41.02 -6.14
CA THR A 267 0.05 -41.67 -5.62
C THR A 267 -0.76 -40.79 -4.69
N TRP A 268 -0.19 -39.70 -4.21
CA TRP A 268 -0.75 -38.79 -3.20
C TRP A 268 -1.02 -39.46 -1.85
N GLU A 269 -0.38 -40.59 -1.61
CA GLU A 269 -0.47 -41.33 -0.34
C GLU A 269 0.47 -40.71 0.68
N THR A 270 -0.02 -40.51 1.90
CA THR A 270 0.82 -40.08 3.03
C THR A 270 1.74 -41.24 3.43
N ILE A 271 3.02 -41.05 3.28
CA ILE A 271 4.06 -42.02 3.60
C ILE A 271 4.42 -41.95 5.09
N LYS A 272 4.47 -40.70 5.63
CA LYS A 272 4.89 -40.47 7.00
C LYS A 272 4.34 -39.17 7.52
N LYS A 273 3.99 -39.14 8.83
CA LYS A 273 3.70 -37.91 9.57
C LYS A 273 4.75 -37.73 10.67
N LEU A 274 5.18 -36.48 10.84
CA LEU A 274 6.16 -36.12 11.85
C LEU A 274 5.61 -34.99 12.73
N ASP A 275 5.91 -35.01 14.02
CA ASP A 275 5.76 -33.83 14.87
C ASP A 275 6.82 -32.77 14.52
N TYR A 276 6.71 -31.58 15.09
CA TYR A 276 7.69 -30.53 14.88
C TYR A 276 9.05 -30.77 15.59
N ASN A 277 9.23 -31.87 16.29
CA ASN A 277 10.52 -32.39 16.75
C ASN A 277 11.08 -33.45 15.80
N LEU A 278 10.42 -33.65 14.64
CA LEU A 278 10.76 -34.58 13.59
C LEU A 278 10.68 -36.05 14.04
N LYS A 279 9.86 -36.35 15.04
CA LYS A 279 9.53 -37.71 15.46
C LYS A 279 8.27 -38.15 14.73
N GLU A 280 8.28 -39.41 14.31
CA GLU A 280 7.13 -40.03 13.64
C GLU A 280 5.93 -40.12 14.59
N ILE A 281 4.77 -39.70 14.08
CA ILE A 281 3.48 -39.80 14.75
C ILE A 281 2.53 -40.69 13.93
N LYS A 282 1.55 -41.26 14.59
CA LYS A 282 0.56 -42.17 13.95
C LYS A 282 -0.50 -41.39 13.17
#